data_54db4fed2acf488c090e979172d2e3ce
#
_entry.id   54db4fed2acf488c090e979172d2e3ce
#
_cell.length_a   1.000
_cell.length_b   1.000
_cell.length_c   1.000
_cell.angle_alpha   90.00
_cell.angle_beta   90.00
_cell.angle_gamma   90.00
#
_symmetry.space_group_name_H-M   'P 1'
#
loop_
_entity.id
_entity.type
_entity.pdbx_description
1 polymer ?
#
loop_
_entity_poly.entity_id
_entity_poly.type
_entity_poly.pdbx_seq_one_letter_code
_entity_poly.pdbx_strand_id
1 'polypeptide(L)'
;MPHYVSVSLYVLAALMALVLIRAGFRFYVYNHVAPIAPAAPNTCKVACVGDSITYGTLVRNRRENCYPAQLGKLLGQRFSVRNFGANGRAMQKAADLPYWLHAYYELSRKFSPDVVLIMLGTNDSREPNWKGLEPYLRDYRDMLTHYSSLASNPLVYALTPPTEFKLKNQNAVKYGMNKEAVQEMTVGIKKIAQELGVEVIDINAATAPHPEHFSFDGVHANAKGAKHIAETVCAAIRVKIGQARLSDA
;
A
#
# COMPACT_ATOMS: atom_id res chain seq x y z
N MET A 1 15.67 -12.91 53.61
CA MET A 1 16.06 -13.08 52.19
C MET A 1 14.95 -13.54 51.22
N PRO A 2 13.71 -13.95 51.58
CA PRO A 2 12.71 -14.41 50.57
C PRO A 2 11.97 -13.29 49.80
N HIS A 3 11.82 -12.09 50.37
CA HIS A 3 11.02 -11.04 49.71
C HIS A 3 11.63 -10.41 48.45
N TYR A 4 12.96 -10.31 48.36
CA TYR A 4 13.61 -9.71 47.17
C TYR A 4 13.57 -10.65 45.97
N VAL A 5 13.63 -11.97 46.20
CA VAL A 5 13.53 -12.96 45.10
C VAL A 5 12.13 -12.99 44.48
N SER A 6 11.10 -12.86 45.32
CA SER A 6 9.71 -12.82 44.84
C SER A 6 9.41 -11.55 44.01
N VAL A 7 9.88 -10.38 44.44
CA VAL A 7 9.72 -9.11 43.71
C VAL A 7 10.41 -9.16 42.35
N SER A 8 11.64 -9.70 42.31
CA SER A 8 12.38 -9.86 41.05
C SER A 8 11.66 -10.80 40.04
N LEU A 9 11.04 -11.88 40.53
CA LEU A 9 10.27 -12.79 39.71
C LEU A 9 9.00 -12.14 39.16
N TYR A 10 8.29 -11.34 39.94
CA TYR A 10 7.11 -10.59 39.48
C TYR A 10 7.48 -9.54 38.43
N VAL A 11 8.58 -8.83 38.60
CA VAL A 11 9.08 -7.86 37.60
C VAL A 11 9.44 -8.54 36.30
N LEU A 12 10.16 -9.67 36.34
CA LEU A 12 10.50 -10.46 35.17
C LEU A 12 9.24 -10.99 34.44
N ALA A 13 8.28 -11.50 35.21
CA ALA A 13 7.00 -11.97 34.65
C ALA A 13 6.22 -10.82 33.97
N ALA A 14 6.17 -9.64 34.58
CA ALA A 14 5.53 -8.45 34.01
C ALA A 14 6.22 -7.97 32.72
N LEU A 15 7.56 -7.96 32.69
CA LEU A 15 8.33 -7.61 31.49
C LEU A 15 8.09 -8.63 30.37
N MET A 16 8.08 -9.92 30.68
CA MET A 16 7.80 -10.97 29.72
C MET A 16 6.36 -10.86 29.17
N ALA A 17 5.38 -10.62 30.02
CA ALA A 17 4.00 -10.37 29.60
C ALA A 17 3.90 -9.17 28.67
N LEU A 18 4.60 -8.07 28.96
CA LEU A 18 4.64 -6.88 28.11
C LEU A 18 5.26 -7.19 26.73
N VAL A 19 6.33 -7.96 26.69
CA VAL A 19 6.97 -8.41 25.42
C VAL A 19 6.00 -9.25 24.62
N LEU A 20 5.32 -10.21 25.25
CA LEU A 20 4.35 -11.08 24.57
C LEU A 20 3.13 -10.30 24.04
N ILE A 21 2.62 -9.35 24.83
CA ILE A 21 1.53 -8.46 24.40
C ILE A 21 1.96 -7.62 23.19
N ARG A 22 3.17 -7.05 23.23
CA ARG A 22 3.71 -6.28 22.10
C ARG A 22 3.90 -7.15 20.86
N ALA A 23 4.44 -8.35 21.04
CA ALA A 23 4.62 -9.31 19.93
C ALA A 23 3.27 -9.74 19.33
N GLY A 24 2.29 -10.07 20.17
CA GLY A 24 0.94 -10.42 19.75
C GLY A 24 0.23 -9.27 19.02
N PHE A 25 0.33 -8.04 19.56
CA PHE A 25 -0.21 -6.85 18.91
C PHE A 25 0.46 -6.59 17.55
N ARG A 26 1.79 -6.69 17.49
CA ARG A 26 2.55 -6.55 16.25
C ARG A 26 2.14 -7.61 15.23
N PHE A 27 2.05 -8.88 15.66
CA PHE A 27 1.57 -9.97 14.79
C PHE A 27 0.17 -9.66 14.24
N TYR A 28 -0.76 -9.22 15.10
CA TYR A 28 -2.11 -8.84 14.68
C TYR A 28 -2.09 -7.70 13.65
N VAL A 29 -1.37 -6.61 13.90
CA VAL A 29 -1.31 -5.44 12.99
C VAL A 29 -0.81 -5.81 11.59
N TYR A 30 0.15 -6.74 11.50
CA TYR A 30 0.75 -7.12 10.21
C TYR A 30 0.02 -8.25 9.49
N ASN A 31 -0.79 -9.04 10.18
CA ASN A 31 -1.44 -10.21 9.58
C ASN A 31 -2.98 -10.13 9.60
N HIS A 32 -3.54 -9.07 10.19
CA HIS A 32 -4.99 -8.92 10.25
C HIS A 32 -5.59 -8.78 8.84
N VAL A 33 -6.55 -9.63 8.55
CA VAL A 33 -7.34 -9.61 7.32
C VAL A 33 -8.78 -9.27 7.67
N ALA A 34 -9.20 -8.05 7.37
CA ALA A 34 -10.60 -7.67 7.52
C ALA A 34 -11.45 -8.34 6.43
N PRO A 35 -12.70 -8.70 6.74
CA PRO A 35 -13.63 -9.18 5.73
C PRO A 35 -13.77 -8.17 4.59
N ILE A 36 -13.69 -8.67 3.35
CA ILE A 36 -13.93 -7.86 2.15
C ILE A 36 -15.42 -7.98 1.78
N ALA A 37 -16.12 -6.86 1.80
CA ALA A 37 -17.50 -6.83 1.37
C ALA A 37 -17.61 -7.22 -0.12
N PRO A 38 -18.62 -7.98 -0.54
CA PRO A 38 -18.84 -8.29 -1.95
C PRO A 38 -19.04 -7.00 -2.76
N ALA A 39 -18.79 -7.07 -4.07
CA ALA A 39 -19.12 -5.99 -4.96
C ALA A 39 -20.65 -5.84 -5.09
N ALA A 40 -21.13 -4.62 -5.24
CA ALA A 40 -22.52 -4.40 -5.60
C ALA A 40 -22.78 -4.95 -7.02
N PRO A 41 -23.99 -5.46 -7.30
CA PRO A 41 -24.34 -5.95 -8.62
C PRO A 41 -24.10 -4.88 -9.70
N ASN A 42 -23.67 -5.29 -10.88
CA ASN A 42 -23.47 -4.41 -12.05
C ASN A 42 -22.53 -3.21 -11.81
N THR A 43 -21.54 -3.37 -10.93
CA THR A 43 -20.53 -2.33 -10.67
C THR A 43 -19.16 -2.75 -11.20
N CYS A 44 -18.37 -1.77 -11.66
CA CYS A 44 -16.97 -1.93 -11.97
C CYS A 44 -16.18 -2.19 -10.68
N LYS A 45 -15.52 -3.33 -10.58
CA LYS A 45 -14.79 -3.79 -9.41
C LYS A 45 -13.36 -3.24 -9.42
N VAL A 46 -13.01 -2.43 -8.44
CA VAL A 46 -11.68 -1.83 -8.31
C VAL A 46 -10.96 -2.42 -7.10
N ALA A 47 -9.83 -3.07 -7.32
CA ALA A 47 -8.96 -3.60 -6.26
C ALA A 47 -7.79 -2.64 -6.01
N CYS A 48 -7.71 -2.07 -4.79
CA CYS A 48 -6.57 -1.28 -4.34
C CYS A 48 -5.59 -2.17 -3.58
N VAL A 49 -4.55 -2.61 -4.24
CA VAL A 49 -3.47 -3.49 -3.75
C VAL A 49 -2.32 -2.63 -3.24
N GLY A 50 -1.81 -2.90 -2.04
CA GLY A 50 -0.70 -2.12 -1.50
C GLY A 50 -0.37 -2.40 -0.03
N ASP A 51 0.39 -1.50 0.54
CA ASP A 51 0.91 -1.57 1.90
C ASP A 51 0.06 -0.80 2.93
N SER A 52 0.70 -0.28 3.98
CA SER A 52 0.07 0.52 5.02
C SER A 52 -0.54 1.84 4.52
N ILE A 53 -0.03 2.40 3.43
CA ILE A 53 -0.57 3.64 2.84
C ILE A 53 -1.91 3.33 2.17
N THR A 54 -2.01 2.22 1.46
CA THR A 54 -3.27 1.72 0.90
C THR A 54 -4.24 1.30 2.02
N TYR A 55 -3.73 0.60 3.05
CA TYR A 55 -4.54 0.26 4.23
C TYR A 55 -5.12 1.51 4.87
N GLY A 56 -4.38 2.62 4.94
CA GLY A 56 -4.75 3.87 5.59
C GLY A 56 -4.28 3.95 7.03
N THR A 57 -3.06 3.46 7.32
CA THR A 57 -2.42 3.60 8.64
C THR A 57 -2.26 5.06 8.99
N LEU A 58 -2.55 5.42 10.24
CA LEU A 58 -2.59 6.78 10.81
C LEU A 58 -3.66 7.71 10.19
N VAL A 59 -4.46 7.26 9.25
CA VAL A 59 -5.57 8.05 8.73
C VAL A 59 -6.71 8.06 9.75
N ARG A 60 -7.08 9.27 10.22
CA ARG A 60 -8.23 9.43 11.13
C ARG A 60 -9.52 8.98 10.43
N ASN A 61 -10.36 8.20 11.13
CA ASN A 61 -11.55 7.58 10.57
C ASN A 61 -11.23 6.79 9.28
N ARG A 62 -10.23 5.91 9.37
CA ARG A 62 -9.69 5.14 8.25
C ARG A 62 -10.74 4.55 7.31
N ARG A 63 -11.83 4.00 7.88
CA ARG A 63 -12.90 3.37 7.08
C ARG A 63 -13.52 4.31 6.04
N GLU A 64 -13.48 5.61 6.31
CA GLU A 64 -14.07 6.64 5.44
C GLU A 64 -13.03 7.46 4.68
N ASN A 65 -11.82 7.58 5.24
CA ASN A 65 -10.82 8.54 4.83
C ASN A 65 -9.53 7.94 4.26
N CYS A 66 -9.33 6.60 4.28
CA CYS A 66 -8.24 6.00 3.50
C CYS A 66 -8.46 6.24 1.99
N TYR A 67 -7.40 6.25 1.19
CA TYR A 67 -7.55 6.61 -0.22
C TYR A 67 -8.52 5.69 -0.98
N PRO A 68 -8.59 4.36 -0.75
CA PRO A 68 -9.57 3.53 -1.44
C PRO A 68 -11.03 3.90 -1.12
N ALA A 69 -11.31 4.26 0.14
CA ALA A 69 -12.65 4.70 0.53
C ALA A 69 -13.03 6.04 -0.11
N GLN A 70 -12.08 7.00 -0.12
CA GLN A 70 -12.28 8.29 -0.78
C GLN A 70 -12.39 8.14 -2.31
N LEU A 71 -11.59 7.26 -2.92
CA LEU A 71 -11.71 6.92 -4.33
C LEU A 71 -13.10 6.37 -4.67
N GLY A 72 -13.65 5.48 -3.84
CA GLY A 72 -15.00 4.97 -4.01
C GLY A 72 -16.06 6.08 -3.99
N LYS A 73 -15.94 7.05 -3.08
CA LYS A 73 -16.81 8.24 -3.05
C LYS A 73 -16.70 9.07 -4.33
N LEU A 74 -15.48 9.29 -4.82
CA LEU A 74 -15.22 10.09 -6.03
C LEU A 74 -15.72 9.41 -7.31
N LEU A 75 -15.55 8.09 -7.43
CA LEU A 75 -15.99 7.32 -8.59
C LEU A 75 -17.52 7.11 -8.62
N GLY A 76 -18.16 7.08 -7.43
CA GLY A 76 -19.60 6.94 -7.28
C GLY A 76 -20.12 5.51 -7.37
N GLN A 77 -21.44 5.35 -7.33
CA GLN A 77 -22.14 4.07 -7.15
C GLN A 77 -21.91 3.02 -8.25
N ARG A 78 -21.41 3.42 -9.40
CA ARG A 78 -21.08 2.50 -10.49
C ARG A 78 -19.78 1.71 -10.26
N PHE A 79 -19.07 1.97 -9.16
CA PHE A 79 -17.78 1.35 -8.83
C PHE A 79 -17.84 0.71 -7.44
N SER A 80 -17.35 -0.51 -7.35
CA SER A 80 -17.12 -1.23 -6.09
C SER A 80 -15.64 -1.23 -5.76
N VAL A 81 -15.16 -0.19 -5.08
CA VAL A 81 -13.75 -0.07 -4.66
C VAL A 81 -13.50 -0.87 -3.40
N ARG A 82 -12.45 -1.72 -3.38
CA ARG A 82 -12.08 -2.53 -2.23
C ARG A 82 -10.62 -2.32 -1.86
N ASN A 83 -10.38 -2.25 -0.55
CA ASN A 83 -9.07 -2.02 0.02
C ASN A 83 -8.39 -3.36 0.36
N PHE A 84 -7.34 -3.70 -0.37
CA PHE A 84 -6.46 -4.85 -0.13
C PHE A 84 -5.08 -4.39 0.37
N GLY A 85 -5.00 -3.27 1.04
CA GLY A 85 -3.80 -2.76 1.67
C GLY A 85 -3.45 -3.55 2.93
N ALA A 86 -2.18 -3.91 3.09
CA ALA A 86 -1.67 -4.68 4.21
C ALA A 86 -0.43 -4.04 4.83
N ASN A 87 -0.47 -3.82 6.15
CA ASN A 87 0.58 -3.11 6.87
C ASN A 87 1.96 -3.76 6.70
N GLY A 88 2.98 -2.94 6.46
CA GLY A 88 4.38 -3.36 6.41
C GLY A 88 4.75 -4.22 5.19
N ARG A 89 3.83 -4.45 4.25
CA ARG A 89 4.09 -5.35 3.12
C ARG A 89 4.96 -4.70 2.06
N ALA A 90 5.89 -5.50 1.56
CA ALA A 90 6.84 -5.15 0.51
C ALA A 90 6.49 -5.83 -0.81
N MET A 91 6.96 -5.27 -1.92
CA MET A 91 6.88 -5.85 -3.25
C MET A 91 7.82 -7.03 -3.42
N GLN A 92 9.06 -6.91 -2.91
CA GLN A 92 10.08 -7.94 -3.06
C GLN A 92 9.68 -9.23 -2.34
N LYS A 93 9.76 -10.35 -3.04
CA LYS A 93 9.46 -11.69 -2.51
C LYS A 93 10.42 -12.09 -1.38
N ALA A 94 11.65 -11.56 -1.40
CA ALA A 94 12.69 -11.81 -0.40
C ALA A 94 12.66 -10.84 0.79
N ALA A 95 11.69 -9.93 0.86
CA ALA A 95 11.51 -9.02 1.99
C ALA A 95 11.06 -9.75 3.26
N ASP A 96 11.16 -9.06 4.41
CA ASP A 96 10.71 -9.59 5.70
C ASP A 96 9.21 -9.90 5.74
N LEU A 97 8.40 -9.09 5.05
CA LEU A 97 6.93 -9.21 4.97
C LEU A 97 6.46 -9.05 3.51
N PRO A 98 6.69 -10.02 2.63
CA PRO A 98 6.29 -9.90 1.23
C PRO A 98 4.76 -9.88 1.09
N TYR A 99 4.23 -9.02 0.21
CA TYR A 99 2.79 -8.94 -0.07
C TYR A 99 2.26 -10.25 -0.64
N TRP A 100 3.06 -10.97 -1.41
CA TRP A 100 2.79 -12.26 -2.03
C TRP A 100 2.31 -13.35 -1.05
N LEU A 101 2.76 -13.28 0.21
CA LEU A 101 2.38 -14.22 1.27
C LEU A 101 1.22 -13.72 2.14
N HIS A 102 0.70 -12.52 1.90
CA HIS A 102 -0.44 -12.01 2.64
C HIS A 102 -1.75 -12.47 1.99
N ALA A 103 -2.74 -12.81 2.81
CA ALA A 103 -4.04 -13.29 2.31
C ALA A 103 -4.73 -12.33 1.33
N TYR A 104 -4.48 -11.03 1.44
CA TYR A 104 -5.02 -10.04 0.50
C TYR A 104 -4.51 -10.20 -0.93
N TYR A 105 -3.35 -10.79 -1.15
CA TYR A 105 -2.88 -11.13 -2.50
C TYR A 105 -3.88 -12.07 -3.19
N GLU A 106 -4.24 -13.18 -2.54
CA GLU A 106 -5.23 -14.13 -3.09
C GLU A 106 -6.65 -13.57 -3.10
N LEU A 107 -7.06 -12.85 -2.05
CA LEU A 107 -8.40 -12.27 -1.96
C LEU A 107 -8.64 -11.21 -3.03
N SER A 108 -7.65 -10.37 -3.34
CA SER A 108 -7.76 -9.36 -4.39
C SER A 108 -7.89 -9.98 -5.79
N ARG A 109 -7.23 -11.11 -6.04
CA ARG A 109 -7.34 -11.86 -7.30
C ARG A 109 -8.70 -12.56 -7.39
N LYS A 110 -9.15 -13.23 -6.31
CA LYS A 110 -10.47 -13.86 -6.21
C LYS A 110 -11.64 -12.86 -6.30
N PHE A 111 -11.40 -11.60 -5.99
CA PHE A 111 -12.38 -10.52 -6.17
C PHE A 111 -12.74 -10.36 -7.65
N SER A 112 -11.94 -10.89 -8.57
CA SER A 112 -12.10 -10.79 -10.03
C SER A 112 -12.29 -9.33 -10.45
N PRO A 113 -11.31 -8.47 -10.18
CA PRO A 113 -11.42 -7.02 -10.42
C PRO A 113 -11.46 -6.70 -11.91
N ASP A 114 -12.14 -5.59 -12.25
CA ASP A 114 -12.08 -4.98 -13.58
C ASP A 114 -10.96 -3.92 -13.65
N VAL A 115 -10.55 -3.39 -12.49
CA VAL A 115 -9.43 -2.46 -12.36
C VAL A 115 -8.58 -2.85 -11.17
N VAL A 116 -7.25 -2.85 -11.34
CA VAL A 116 -6.28 -3.10 -10.27
C VAL A 116 -5.32 -1.92 -10.13
N LEU A 117 -5.19 -1.41 -8.92
CA LEU A 117 -4.27 -0.33 -8.56
C LEU A 117 -3.20 -0.91 -7.65
N ILE A 118 -1.93 -0.95 -8.09
CA ILE A 118 -0.84 -1.55 -7.34
C ILE A 118 0.10 -0.46 -6.84
N MET A 119 0.17 -0.26 -5.51
CA MET A 119 1.02 0.72 -4.84
C MET A 119 1.83 0.05 -3.74
N LEU A 120 3.01 -0.45 -4.09
CA LEU A 120 3.98 -1.11 -3.22
C LEU A 120 5.40 -0.58 -3.52
N GLY A 121 6.27 -0.57 -2.52
CA GLY A 121 7.65 -0.11 -2.64
C GLY A 121 8.16 0.63 -1.41
N THR A 122 7.26 1.29 -0.65
CA THR A 122 7.68 2.03 0.55
C THR A 122 8.44 1.14 1.53
N ASN A 123 7.93 -0.06 1.84
CA ASN A 123 8.60 -0.98 2.75
C ASN A 123 9.82 -1.68 2.14
N ASP A 124 9.91 -1.72 0.82
CA ASP A 124 11.08 -2.21 0.09
C ASP A 124 12.28 -1.30 0.27
N SER A 125 12.06 0.02 0.44
CA SER A 125 13.11 1.00 0.63
C SER A 125 13.86 0.86 1.96
N ARG A 126 13.29 0.16 2.96
CA ARG A 126 13.98 -0.09 4.24
C ARG A 126 15.22 -0.93 4.04
N GLU A 127 16.30 -0.58 4.75
CA GLU A 127 17.58 -1.25 4.62
C GLU A 127 17.52 -2.78 4.71
N PRO A 128 16.76 -3.43 5.62
CA PRO A 128 16.69 -4.89 5.61
C PRO A 128 16.07 -5.49 4.35
N ASN A 129 15.18 -4.76 3.67
CA ASN A 129 14.45 -5.22 2.50
C ASN A 129 15.10 -4.81 1.17
N TRP A 130 15.75 -3.63 1.14
CA TRP A 130 16.37 -3.13 -0.07
C TRP A 130 17.55 -3.99 -0.51
N LYS A 131 17.34 -4.76 -1.58
CA LYS A 131 18.37 -5.61 -2.20
C LYS A 131 18.82 -5.07 -3.57
N GLY A 132 18.54 -3.79 -3.82
CA GLY A 132 18.81 -3.13 -5.09
C GLY A 132 17.62 -3.10 -6.04
N LEU A 133 17.76 -2.31 -7.10
CA LEU A 133 16.68 -2.02 -8.04
C LEU A 133 16.25 -3.26 -8.85
N GLU A 134 17.21 -4.05 -9.36
CA GLU A 134 16.90 -5.18 -10.24
C GLU A 134 16.03 -6.27 -9.58
N PRO A 135 16.30 -6.74 -8.34
CA PRO A 135 15.41 -7.67 -7.66
C PRO A 135 14.01 -7.09 -7.44
N TYR A 136 13.90 -5.81 -7.08
CA TYR A 136 12.62 -5.13 -6.92
C TYR A 136 11.83 -5.09 -8.22
N LEU A 137 12.44 -4.68 -9.32
CA LEU A 137 11.81 -4.57 -10.63
C LEU A 137 11.38 -5.92 -11.21
N ARG A 138 12.17 -6.96 -10.99
CA ARG A 138 11.79 -8.33 -11.36
C ARG A 138 10.49 -8.73 -10.67
N ASP A 139 10.41 -8.57 -9.34
CA ASP A 139 9.23 -8.95 -8.58
C ASP A 139 8.03 -8.03 -8.87
N TYR A 140 8.29 -6.75 -9.18
CA TYR A 140 7.24 -5.81 -9.63
C TYR A 140 6.66 -6.23 -10.99
N ARG A 141 7.51 -6.61 -11.94
CA ARG A 141 7.11 -7.15 -13.25
C ARG A 141 6.23 -8.39 -13.08
N ASP A 142 6.64 -9.32 -12.23
CA ASP A 142 5.84 -10.51 -11.92
C ASP A 142 4.46 -10.13 -11.38
N MET A 143 4.38 -9.15 -10.46
CA MET A 143 3.11 -8.69 -9.90
C MET A 143 2.18 -8.13 -10.98
N LEU A 144 2.70 -7.26 -11.84
CA LEU A 144 1.93 -6.71 -12.97
C LEU A 144 1.44 -7.82 -13.89
N THR A 145 2.30 -8.76 -14.25
CA THR A 145 1.96 -9.90 -15.13
C THR A 145 0.89 -10.78 -14.49
N HIS A 146 1.00 -11.10 -13.20
CA HIS A 146 0.02 -11.93 -12.49
C HIS A 146 -1.37 -11.28 -12.45
N TYR A 147 -1.45 -9.96 -12.26
CA TYR A 147 -2.76 -9.29 -12.28
C TYR A 147 -3.29 -9.14 -13.71
N SER A 148 -2.45 -8.83 -14.69
CA SER A 148 -2.87 -8.70 -16.10
C SER A 148 -3.35 -10.03 -16.69
N SER A 149 -2.89 -11.17 -16.15
CA SER A 149 -3.30 -12.52 -16.60
C SER A 149 -4.57 -13.05 -15.96
N LEU A 150 -5.25 -12.28 -15.12
CA LEU A 150 -6.50 -12.72 -14.50
C LEU A 150 -7.61 -12.91 -15.54
N ALA A 151 -8.46 -13.93 -15.36
CA ALA A 151 -9.58 -14.22 -16.26
C ALA A 151 -10.58 -13.05 -16.39
N SER A 152 -10.60 -12.12 -15.42
CA SER A 152 -11.39 -10.89 -15.51
C SER A 152 -10.81 -9.84 -16.46
N ASN A 153 -9.61 -10.07 -17.01
CA ASN A 153 -8.90 -9.16 -17.92
C ASN A 153 -8.87 -7.70 -17.40
N PRO A 154 -8.36 -7.45 -16.19
CA PRO A 154 -8.46 -6.14 -15.58
C PRO A 154 -7.55 -5.11 -16.24
N LEU A 155 -7.98 -3.86 -16.22
CA LEU A 155 -7.09 -2.73 -16.44
C LEU A 155 -6.18 -2.56 -15.22
N VAL A 156 -4.87 -2.77 -15.40
CA VAL A 156 -3.89 -2.68 -14.33
C VAL A 156 -3.18 -1.32 -14.37
N TYR A 157 -3.04 -0.68 -13.20
CA TYR A 157 -2.27 0.53 -13.01
C TYR A 157 -1.10 0.27 -12.07
N ALA A 158 0.08 0.69 -12.48
CA ALA A 158 1.27 0.76 -11.64
C ALA A 158 1.32 2.14 -10.96
N LEU A 159 1.18 2.17 -9.64
CA LEU A 159 1.29 3.40 -8.85
C LEU A 159 2.70 3.47 -8.25
N THR A 160 3.38 4.61 -8.45
CA THR A 160 4.67 4.83 -7.79
C THR A 160 4.47 5.01 -6.28
N PRO A 161 5.41 4.55 -5.42
CA PRO A 161 5.34 4.81 -3.98
C PRO A 161 5.30 6.32 -3.70
N PRO A 162 4.50 6.80 -2.73
CA PRO A 162 4.49 8.22 -2.36
C PRO A 162 5.87 8.69 -1.90
N THR A 163 6.10 10.01 -1.99
CA THR A 163 7.30 10.63 -1.43
C THR A 163 7.32 10.50 0.09
N GLU A 164 8.50 10.30 0.63
CA GLU A 164 8.76 10.23 2.07
C GLU A 164 9.44 11.53 2.55
N PHE A 165 9.10 11.96 3.75
CA PHE A 165 9.58 13.23 4.30
C PHE A 165 10.36 13.02 5.59
N LYS A 166 11.55 13.62 5.63
CA LYS A 166 12.33 13.74 6.84
C LYS A 166 11.70 14.80 7.75
N LEU A 167 11.45 14.45 9.01
CA LEU A 167 10.94 15.40 9.99
C LEU A 167 12.03 16.38 10.46
N LYS A 168 11.62 17.61 10.85
CA LYS A 168 12.55 18.72 11.17
C LYS A 168 13.67 18.37 12.16
N ASN A 169 13.40 17.47 13.12
CA ASN A 169 14.36 17.14 14.20
C ASN A 169 14.93 15.71 14.04
N GLN A 170 14.95 15.15 12.83
CA GLN A 170 15.45 13.80 12.58
C GLN A 170 16.56 13.83 11.52
N ASN A 171 17.54 12.95 11.69
CA ASN A 171 18.65 12.83 10.72
C ASN A 171 18.28 11.99 9.49
N ALA A 172 17.23 11.18 9.57
CA ALA A 172 16.76 10.30 8.50
C ALA A 172 15.22 10.22 8.48
N VAL A 173 14.67 9.66 7.41
CA VAL A 173 13.25 9.29 7.32
C VAL A 173 12.94 8.22 8.37
N LYS A 174 11.74 8.25 8.93
CA LYS A 174 11.34 7.30 9.97
C LYS A 174 11.31 5.86 9.44
N TYR A 175 11.43 4.90 10.32
CA TYR A 175 11.45 3.46 10.02
C TYR A 175 12.63 2.97 9.16
N GLY A 176 13.67 3.78 8.95
CA GLY A 176 14.80 3.42 8.09
C GLY A 176 14.44 3.40 6.61
N MET A 177 13.43 4.17 6.20
CA MET A 177 13.09 4.32 4.78
C MET A 177 14.20 5.07 4.05
N ASN A 178 14.53 4.61 2.83
CA ASN A 178 15.56 5.17 1.98
C ASN A 178 14.90 5.90 0.79
N LYS A 179 15.00 7.23 0.82
CA LYS A 179 14.40 8.11 -0.19
C LYS A 179 15.01 7.91 -1.57
N GLU A 180 16.31 7.67 -1.65
CA GLU A 180 17.03 7.40 -2.89
C GLU A 180 16.52 6.13 -3.55
N ALA A 181 16.33 5.06 -2.77
CA ALA A 181 15.72 3.81 -3.25
C ALA A 181 14.29 4.03 -3.78
N VAL A 182 13.48 4.87 -3.12
CA VAL A 182 12.14 5.21 -3.61
C VAL A 182 12.19 5.94 -4.94
N GLN A 183 13.18 6.82 -5.16
CA GLN A 183 13.35 7.50 -6.44
C GLN A 183 13.79 6.52 -7.54
N GLU A 184 14.74 5.63 -7.25
CA GLU A 184 15.15 4.57 -8.19
C GLU A 184 13.97 3.68 -8.58
N MET A 185 13.18 3.22 -7.59
CA MET A 185 11.96 2.44 -7.82
C MET A 185 10.96 3.21 -8.69
N THR A 186 10.76 4.50 -8.43
CA THR A 186 9.83 5.35 -9.19
C THR A 186 10.20 5.40 -10.68
N VAL A 187 11.47 5.58 -10.99
CA VAL A 187 11.96 5.57 -12.37
C VAL A 187 11.81 4.18 -12.99
N GLY A 188 12.20 3.14 -12.26
CA GLY A 188 12.14 1.75 -12.72
C GLY A 188 10.70 1.27 -12.97
N ILE A 189 9.74 1.61 -12.11
CA ILE A 189 8.31 1.30 -12.29
C ILE A 189 7.80 1.88 -13.61
N LYS A 190 8.09 3.15 -13.90
CA LYS A 190 7.66 3.80 -15.14
C LYS A 190 8.20 3.07 -16.37
N LYS A 191 9.47 2.67 -16.34
CA LYS A 191 10.10 1.92 -17.42
C LYS A 191 9.44 0.56 -17.65
N ILE A 192 9.27 -0.24 -16.57
CA ILE A 192 8.64 -1.57 -16.69
C ILE A 192 7.19 -1.46 -17.16
N ALA A 193 6.44 -0.51 -16.62
CA ALA A 193 5.06 -0.32 -17.00
C ALA A 193 4.94 0.02 -18.49
N GLN A 194 5.83 0.88 -19.01
CA GLN A 194 5.90 1.18 -20.44
C GLN A 194 6.21 -0.08 -21.28
N GLU A 195 7.18 -0.89 -20.86
CA GLU A 195 7.54 -2.15 -21.52
C GLU A 195 6.38 -3.16 -21.59
N LEU A 196 5.53 -3.17 -20.55
CA LEU A 196 4.39 -4.07 -20.43
C LEU A 196 3.07 -3.49 -20.96
N GLY A 197 3.06 -2.25 -21.43
CA GLY A 197 1.84 -1.56 -21.82
C GLY A 197 0.87 -1.28 -20.67
N VAL A 198 1.40 -1.17 -19.43
CA VAL A 198 0.63 -0.90 -18.22
C VAL A 198 0.60 0.60 -17.95
N GLU A 199 -0.56 1.13 -17.57
CA GLU A 199 -0.72 2.53 -17.24
C GLU A 199 -0.01 2.89 -15.90
N VAL A 200 0.62 4.07 -15.84
CA VAL A 200 1.29 4.56 -14.63
C VAL A 200 0.52 5.72 -14.03
N ILE A 201 0.39 5.69 -12.70
CA ILE A 201 -0.05 6.86 -11.93
C ILE A 201 1.10 7.29 -11.02
N ASP A 202 1.68 8.45 -11.27
CA ASP A 202 2.84 8.95 -10.54
C ASP A 202 2.44 9.60 -9.21
N ILE A 203 2.19 8.76 -8.20
CA ILE A 203 1.86 9.22 -6.85
C ILE A 203 3.07 9.88 -6.17
N ASN A 204 4.30 9.46 -6.51
CA ASN A 204 5.51 10.10 -5.99
C ASN A 204 5.54 11.58 -6.36
N ALA A 205 5.40 11.90 -7.64
CA ALA A 205 5.39 13.28 -8.12
C ALA A 205 4.20 14.07 -7.57
N ALA A 206 3.00 13.47 -7.49
CA ALA A 206 1.82 14.13 -6.95
C ALA A 206 1.97 14.49 -5.47
N THR A 207 2.66 13.68 -4.67
CA THR A 207 2.81 13.89 -3.22
C THR A 207 4.05 14.69 -2.83
N ALA A 208 5.07 14.78 -3.69
CA ALA A 208 6.33 15.46 -3.41
C ALA A 208 6.20 16.93 -2.97
N PRO A 209 5.29 17.76 -3.52
CA PRO A 209 5.13 19.16 -3.09
C PRO A 209 4.41 19.34 -1.75
N HIS A 210 3.89 18.25 -1.13
CA HIS A 210 2.89 18.31 -0.05
C HIS A 210 3.31 17.60 1.23
N PRO A 211 4.37 18.04 1.94
CA PRO A 211 4.75 17.43 3.21
C PRO A 211 3.64 17.50 4.28
N GLU A 212 2.76 18.50 4.21
CA GLU A 212 1.59 18.66 5.08
C GLU A 212 0.49 17.59 4.88
N HIS A 213 0.57 16.83 3.79
CA HIS A 213 -0.31 15.70 3.50
C HIS A 213 0.10 14.41 4.22
N PHE A 214 1.21 14.45 4.96
CA PHE A 214 1.72 13.29 5.70
C PHE A 214 1.51 13.45 7.20
N SER A 215 1.48 12.32 7.88
CA SER A 215 1.35 12.23 9.32
C SER A 215 2.67 12.61 10.01
N PHE A 216 2.66 12.64 11.34
CA PHE A 216 3.82 12.99 12.17
C PHE A 216 5.05 12.10 11.94
N ASP A 217 4.94 11.03 11.18
CA ASP A 217 6.06 10.15 10.86
C ASP A 217 6.72 10.45 9.50
N GLY A 218 6.10 11.30 8.68
CA GLY A 218 6.60 11.67 7.35
C GLY A 218 6.50 10.58 6.30
N VAL A 219 5.86 9.45 6.60
CA VAL A 219 5.72 8.27 5.72
C VAL A 219 4.26 8.00 5.39
N HIS A 220 3.41 7.94 6.41
CA HIS A 220 2.00 7.65 6.20
C HIS A 220 1.21 8.91 5.85
N ALA A 221 0.40 8.83 4.81
CA ALA A 221 -0.51 9.91 4.46
C ALA A 221 -1.52 10.17 5.59
N ASN A 222 -1.84 11.43 5.86
CA ASN A 222 -2.99 11.81 6.68
C ASN A 222 -4.28 11.80 5.83
N ALA A 223 -5.42 12.21 6.38
CA ALA A 223 -6.68 12.21 5.65
C ALA A 223 -6.68 13.12 4.39
N LYS A 224 -5.92 14.25 4.43
CA LYS A 224 -5.76 15.14 3.26
C LYS A 224 -4.89 14.48 2.19
N GLY A 225 -3.78 13.85 2.58
CA GLY A 225 -2.90 13.12 1.68
C GLY A 225 -3.62 11.92 1.04
N ALA A 226 -4.37 11.17 1.83
CA ALA A 226 -5.19 10.08 1.31
C ALA A 226 -6.24 10.57 0.30
N LYS A 227 -6.83 11.76 0.52
CA LYS A 227 -7.73 12.40 -0.43
C LYS A 227 -7.00 12.80 -1.71
N HIS A 228 -5.83 13.39 -1.61
CA HIS A 228 -5.03 13.79 -2.77
C HIS A 228 -4.64 12.57 -3.63
N ILE A 229 -4.20 11.48 -3.02
CA ILE A 229 -3.94 10.21 -3.73
C ILE A 229 -5.22 9.74 -4.44
N ALA A 230 -6.37 9.75 -3.76
CA ALA A 230 -7.64 9.33 -4.34
C ALA A 230 -8.06 10.21 -5.54
N GLU A 231 -7.88 11.52 -5.46
CA GLU A 231 -8.16 12.46 -6.54
C GLU A 231 -7.26 12.23 -7.76
N THR A 232 -5.96 12.03 -7.54
CA THR A 232 -4.98 11.70 -8.59
C THR A 232 -5.35 10.40 -9.31
N VAL A 233 -5.67 9.36 -8.55
CA VAL A 233 -6.10 8.07 -9.10
C VAL A 233 -7.42 8.18 -9.84
N CYS A 234 -8.39 8.90 -9.28
CA CYS A 234 -9.71 9.10 -9.89
C CYS A 234 -9.61 9.79 -11.26
N ALA A 235 -8.76 10.82 -11.36
CA ALA A 235 -8.52 11.53 -12.62
C ALA A 235 -7.98 10.58 -13.71
N ALA A 236 -6.96 9.77 -13.38
CA ALA A 236 -6.37 8.82 -14.31
C ALA A 236 -7.37 7.75 -14.79
N ILE A 237 -8.15 7.17 -13.89
CA ILE A 237 -9.17 6.16 -14.23
C ILE A 237 -10.25 6.76 -15.13
N ARG A 238 -10.73 7.97 -14.84
CA ARG A 238 -11.78 8.62 -15.64
C ARG A 238 -11.35 8.92 -17.07
N VAL A 239 -10.09 9.32 -17.27
CA VAL A 239 -9.54 9.55 -18.62
C VAL A 239 -9.61 8.27 -19.43
N LYS A 240 -9.15 7.14 -18.88
CA LYS A 240 -9.11 5.86 -19.59
C LYS A 240 -10.50 5.31 -19.91
N ILE A 241 -11.44 5.38 -18.95
CA ILE A 241 -12.83 4.96 -19.17
C ILE A 241 -13.53 5.86 -20.20
N GLY A 242 -13.22 7.16 -20.20
CA GLY A 242 -13.70 8.09 -21.24
C GLY A 242 -13.19 7.73 -22.61
N GLN A 243 -11.92 7.38 -22.75
CA GLN A 243 -11.31 6.95 -24.02
C GLN A 243 -11.91 5.64 -24.53
N ALA A 244 -12.11 4.63 -23.65
CA ALA A 244 -12.72 3.37 -24.04
C ALA A 244 -14.13 3.55 -24.62
N ARG A 245 -14.94 4.44 -24.06
CA ARG A 245 -16.28 4.75 -24.58
C ARG A 245 -16.30 5.45 -25.94
N LEU A 246 -15.23 6.19 -26.27
CA LEU A 246 -15.09 6.84 -27.59
C LEU A 246 -14.59 5.88 -28.65
N SER A 247 -13.90 4.77 -28.28
CA SER A 247 -13.46 3.73 -29.20
C SER A 247 -14.56 2.72 -29.54
N ASP A 248 -15.62 2.63 -28.71
CA ASP A 248 -16.75 1.72 -28.88
C ASP A 248 -17.96 2.38 -29.54
N ALA A 249 -17.85 3.68 -29.89
CA ALA A 249 -18.88 4.48 -30.56
C ALA A 249 -18.50 4.80 -32.00
#